data_4c1dd1445379fc43499f23f60aaec6f7
#
_entry.id   4c1dd1445379fc43499f23f60aaec6f7
#
_cell.length_a   1.000
_cell.length_b   1.000
_cell.length_c   1.000
_cell.angle_alpha   90.00
_cell.angle_beta   90.00
_cell.angle_gamma   90.00
#
_symmetry.space_group_name_H-M   'P 1'
#
loop_
_entity.id
_entity.type
_entity.pdbx_description
1 polymer ?
#
loop_
_entity_poly.entity_id
_entity_poly.type
_entity_poly.pdbx_seq_one_letter_code
_entity_poly.pdbx_strand_id
1 'polypeptide(L)'
;QMCIRDSTQTASNRLAANGVLKQVWQKGMMSDNTQQFRYMSHDFMSNMSHKFGDFDLNLLLGATMDETKTDRSSMMAWNFSVPDFFSYANASKDNKQFTHAATKKRLVGAFGEFRASWKNMLYLTVSGRNDWTSTLPLENRSYFYPSVSGSFVFTEALQRLGWLDDSVLNFGKLRASWAKVGKDTGVYELETALWPTGTYLDGTVGVGNTWTRGNDKLKPEMTKSTEIGVELSFFKNRLHIDYAYYTNDSYNQILAPRGPQSTGYIFWSINAGNVYNKGMELSISGTPIQTKDWTWDIGLNMAGNRGTLDGLPEGMGVMYVTDVQYAGMQAASFSGGDFMGIAGTKWKRNDAGEVILDKNGMPTYDKTLVAVGNRESSFTGGLNNTLTWKNFTFNMLWEFRVGGDVVNGTQYAMDN
;
A
#
# COMPACT_ATOMS: atom_id res chain seq x y z
N GLN A 1 18.40 -18.80 -5.66
CA GLN A 1 17.39 -18.87 -6.72
C GLN A 1 16.14 -19.55 -6.17
N MET A 2 15.01 -18.85 -6.14
CA MET A 2 13.73 -19.39 -5.69
C MET A 2 12.80 -19.51 -6.89
N CYS A 3 12.31 -20.70 -7.19
CA CYS A 3 11.36 -20.95 -8.28
C CYS A 3 10.05 -21.46 -7.66
N ILE A 4 9.00 -20.65 -7.74
CA ILE A 4 7.65 -21.04 -7.31
C ILE A 4 6.85 -21.37 -8.54
N ARG A 5 6.31 -22.57 -8.59
CA ARG A 5 5.34 -23.00 -9.60
C ARG A 5 3.99 -23.15 -8.92
N ASP A 6 3.03 -22.36 -9.36
CA ASP A 6 1.65 -22.47 -8.93
C ASP A 6 0.77 -22.87 -10.12
N SER A 7 -0.12 -23.85 -9.91
CA SER A 7 -1.10 -24.27 -10.89
C SER A 7 -2.45 -24.43 -10.21
N THR A 8 -3.44 -23.69 -10.68
CA THR A 8 -4.80 -23.76 -10.17
C THR A 8 -5.72 -24.33 -11.24
N GLN A 9 -6.44 -25.39 -10.90
CA GLN A 9 -7.44 -25.99 -11.77
C GLN A 9 -8.84 -25.64 -11.23
N THR A 10 -9.67 -25.01 -12.06
CA THR A 10 -11.04 -24.66 -11.71
C THR A 10 -12.00 -25.25 -12.74
N ALA A 11 -12.96 -26.04 -12.28
CA ALA A 11 -14.04 -26.54 -13.10
C ALA A 11 -15.40 -26.04 -12.59
N SER A 12 -16.24 -25.53 -13.47
CA SER A 12 -17.59 -25.13 -13.12
C SER A 12 -18.61 -25.53 -14.17
N ASN A 13 -19.71 -26.10 -13.74
CA ASN A 13 -20.88 -26.37 -14.56
C ASN A 13 -22.00 -25.44 -14.16
N ARG A 14 -22.41 -24.53 -15.05
CA ARG A 14 -23.53 -23.63 -14.83
C ARG A 14 -24.59 -23.85 -15.88
N LEU A 15 -25.69 -24.41 -15.46
CA LEU A 15 -26.90 -24.46 -16.27
C LEU A 15 -27.62 -23.12 -16.20
N ALA A 16 -28.02 -22.58 -17.34
CA ALA A 16 -28.86 -21.40 -17.37
C ALA A 16 -30.22 -21.72 -16.75
N ALA A 17 -30.46 -21.22 -15.55
CA ALA A 17 -31.80 -21.25 -15.00
C ALA A 17 -32.67 -20.28 -15.79
N ASN A 18 -33.75 -20.79 -16.36
CA ASN A 18 -34.90 -20.02 -16.88
C ASN A 18 -34.67 -19.14 -18.13
N GLY A 19 -33.72 -19.42 -18.98
CA GLY A 19 -33.60 -18.77 -20.31
C GLY A 19 -33.33 -17.27 -20.33
N VAL A 20 -33.12 -16.63 -19.19
CA VAL A 20 -32.99 -15.17 -19.04
C VAL A 20 -31.56 -14.67 -19.10
N LEU A 21 -30.59 -15.49 -18.75
CA LEU A 21 -29.17 -15.16 -18.85
C LEU A 21 -28.48 -16.07 -19.85
N LYS A 22 -28.18 -15.56 -21.01
CA LYS A 22 -27.26 -16.20 -21.97
C LYS A 22 -25.86 -16.14 -21.36
N GLN A 23 -25.51 -17.10 -20.51
CA GLN A 23 -24.13 -17.29 -20.08
C GLN A 23 -23.36 -18.03 -21.18
N VAL A 24 -22.20 -17.51 -21.52
CA VAL A 24 -21.30 -18.07 -22.56
C VAL A 24 -20.93 -19.55 -22.27
N TRP A 25 -21.00 -19.96 -21.00
CA TRP A 25 -20.54 -21.28 -20.54
C TRP A 25 -21.67 -22.16 -20.00
N GLN A 26 -22.75 -22.24 -20.74
CA GLN A 26 -23.96 -22.99 -20.34
C GLN A 26 -23.73 -24.50 -20.06
N LYS A 27 -22.69 -25.09 -20.69
CA LYS A 27 -22.38 -26.52 -20.56
C LYS A 27 -21.09 -26.78 -19.75
N GLY A 28 -20.64 -25.82 -18.98
CA GLY A 28 -19.45 -25.92 -18.15
C GLY A 28 -18.22 -25.21 -18.72
N MET A 29 -17.26 -24.96 -17.84
CA MET A 29 -15.97 -24.35 -18.14
C MET A 29 -14.88 -25.03 -17.33
N MET A 30 -13.69 -25.13 -17.92
CA MET A 30 -12.47 -25.60 -17.29
C MET A 30 -11.33 -24.64 -17.62
N SER A 31 -10.50 -24.32 -16.63
CA SER A 31 -9.34 -23.46 -16.81
C SER A 31 -8.14 -23.98 -16.04
N ASP A 32 -7.02 -24.11 -16.71
CA ASP A 32 -5.71 -24.40 -16.14
C ASP A 32 -4.83 -23.16 -16.25
N ASN A 33 -4.33 -22.69 -15.13
CA ASN A 33 -3.43 -21.55 -15.06
C ASN A 33 -2.11 -21.99 -14.44
N THR A 34 -1.02 -21.78 -15.16
CA THR A 34 0.34 -22.04 -14.68
C THR A 34 1.10 -20.72 -14.62
N GLN A 35 1.65 -20.40 -13.46
CA GLN A 35 2.53 -19.27 -13.29
C GLN A 35 3.89 -19.74 -12.78
N GLN A 36 4.95 -19.35 -13.48
CA GLN A 36 6.33 -19.52 -13.03
C GLN A 36 6.88 -18.15 -12.65
N PHE A 37 7.29 -18.03 -11.42
CA PHE A 37 7.95 -16.84 -10.89
C PHE A 37 9.41 -17.16 -10.61
N ARG A 38 10.31 -16.33 -11.13
CA ARG A 38 11.74 -16.42 -10.88
C ARG A 38 12.27 -15.06 -10.41
N TYR A 39 12.83 -15.03 -9.23
CA TYR A 39 13.56 -13.90 -8.70
C TYR A 39 15.02 -14.27 -8.51
N MET A 40 15.92 -13.42 -8.96
CA MET A 40 17.36 -13.55 -8.76
C MET A 40 17.87 -12.22 -8.20
N SER A 41 18.62 -12.29 -7.12
CA SER A 41 19.33 -11.15 -6.54
C SER A 41 20.81 -11.45 -6.45
N HIS A 42 21.62 -10.47 -6.79
CA HIS A 42 23.06 -10.49 -6.63
C HIS A 42 23.44 -9.26 -5.81
N ASP A 43 24.03 -9.49 -4.64
CA ASP A 43 24.41 -8.44 -3.72
C ASP A 43 25.93 -8.47 -3.52
N PHE A 44 26.53 -7.31 -3.67
CA PHE A 44 27.92 -7.07 -3.28
C PHE A 44 27.94 -6.03 -2.18
N MET A 45 28.56 -6.35 -1.05
CA MET A 45 28.66 -5.44 0.09
C MET A 45 30.05 -5.49 0.69
N SER A 46 30.57 -4.32 1.05
CA SER A 46 31.81 -4.13 1.79
C SER A 46 31.53 -3.31 3.03
N ASN A 47 31.87 -3.84 4.18
CA ASN A 47 31.69 -3.19 5.48
C ASN A 47 33.06 -2.93 6.11
N MET A 48 33.32 -1.68 6.45
CA MET A 48 34.57 -1.22 7.07
C MET A 48 34.22 -0.55 8.40
N SER A 49 34.83 -1.02 9.47
CA SER A 49 34.62 -0.48 10.82
C SER A 49 35.95 -0.04 11.41
N HIS A 50 35.98 1.09 12.07
CA HIS A 50 37.16 1.64 12.73
C HIS A 50 36.80 2.35 14.02
N LYS A 51 37.56 2.10 15.08
CA LYS A 51 37.47 2.82 16.34
C LYS A 51 38.59 3.85 16.44
N PHE A 52 38.20 5.08 16.70
CA PHE A 52 39.13 6.18 16.91
C PHE A 52 38.78 6.92 18.21
N GLY A 53 39.51 6.60 19.28
CA GLY A 53 39.24 7.13 20.61
C GLY A 53 37.80 6.78 21.05
N ASP A 54 37.00 7.81 21.31
CA ASP A 54 35.59 7.70 21.72
C ASP A 54 34.63 7.55 20.51
N PHE A 55 35.14 7.51 19.29
CA PHE A 55 34.35 7.38 18.08
C PHE A 55 34.37 5.95 17.55
N ASP A 56 33.18 5.41 17.24
CA ASP A 56 33.02 4.21 16.44
C ASP A 56 32.48 4.60 15.06
N LEU A 57 33.23 4.29 14.01
CA LEU A 57 32.90 4.63 12.63
C LEU A 57 32.65 3.35 11.82
N ASN A 58 31.62 3.37 11.01
CA ASN A 58 31.29 2.29 10.10
C ASN A 58 30.93 2.85 8.73
N LEU A 59 31.52 2.27 7.68
CA LEU A 59 31.21 2.58 6.29
C LEU A 59 30.78 1.29 5.59
N LEU A 60 29.56 1.28 5.09
CA LEU A 60 29.00 0.24 4.23
C LEU A 60 28.89 0.76 2.81
N LEU A 61 29.47 0.04 1.85
CA LEU A 61 29.30 0.29 0.42
C LEU A 61 28.72 -0.97 -0.22
N GLY A 62 27.80 -0.81 -1.14
CA GLY A 62 27.17 -1.95 -1.77
C GLY A 62 26.60 -1.66 -3.14
N ALA A 63 26.38 -2.74 -3.88
CA ALA A 63 25.66 -2.77 -5.14
C ALA A 63 24.74 -3.99 -5.19
N THR A 64 23.56 -3.81 -5.77
CA THR A 64 22.57 -4.87 -5.91
C THR A 64 22.12 -4.97 -7.36
N MET A 65 21.78 -6.17 -7.80
CA MET A 65 21.17 -6.41 -9.11
C MET A 65 20.06 -7.44 -8.94
N ASP A 66 18.83 -6.99 -9.17
CA ASP A 66 17.62 -7.81 -9.08
C ASP A 66 17.04 -8.05 -10.45
N GLU A 67 16.67 -9.30 -10.72
CA GLU A 67 15.88 -9.68 -11.90
C GLU A 67 14.64 -10.45 -11.45
N THR A 68 13.47 -9.96 -11.83
CA THR A 68 12.20 -10.64 -11.65
C THR A 68 11.65 -11.04 -13.02
N LYS A 69 11.34 -12.32 -13.19
CA LYS A 69 10.70 -12.85 -14.39
C LYS A 69 9.44 -13.62 -13.99
N THR A 70 8.33 -13.33 -14.67
CA THR A 70 7.08 -14.06 -14.49
C THR A 70 6.61 -14.54 -15.86
N ASP A 71 6.42 -15.85 -15.99
CA ASP A 71 5.82 -16.49 -17.15
C ASP A 71 4.45 -17.04 -16.72
N ARG A 72 3.39 -16.65 -17.43
CA ARG A 72 2.02 -17.12 -17.19
C ARG A 72 1.49 -17.78 -18.44
N SER A 73 0.93 -18.97 -18.28
CA SER A 73 0.21 -19.69 -19.33
C SER A 73 -1.18 -20.04 -18.80
N SER A 74 -2.20 -19.73 -19.57
CA SER A 74 -3.58 -20.08 -19.24
C SER A 74 -4.20 -20.82 -20.41
N MET A 75 -4.82 -21.94 -20.13
CA MET A 75 -5.63 -22.71 -21.07
C MET A 75 -7.05 -22.76 -20.52
N MET A 76 -8.02 -22.38 -21.32
CA MET A 76 -9.43 -22.38 -20.97
C MET A 76 -10.26 -23.09 -22.03
N ALA A 77 -11.24 -23.87 -21.61
CA ALA A 77 -12.25 -24.50 -22.48
C ALA A 77 -13.64 -24.35 -21.86
N TRP A 78 -14.64 -24.16 -22.71
CA TRP A 78 -16.02 -23.95 -22.27
C TRP A 78 -17.01 -24.62 -23.25
N ASN A 79 -18.28 -24.69 -22.90
CA ASN A 79 -19.38 -25.28 -23.69
C ASN A 79 -19.07 -26.73 -24.11
N PHE A 80 -18.81 -27.60 -23.14
CA PHE A 80 -18.49 -28.99 -23.37
C PHE A 80 -19.59 -29.76 -24.16
N SER A 81 -19.18 -30.64 -25.08
CA SER A 81 -20.09 -31.46 -25.87
C SER A 81 -20.82 -32.46 -24.98
N VAL A 82 -20.13 -33.07 -24.04
CA VAL A 82 -20.67 -33.99 -23.04
C VAL A 82 -20.69 -33.24 -21.66
N PRO A 83 -21.86 -33.02 -21.04
CA PRO A 83 -21.94 -32.42 -19.72
C PRO A 83 -21.15 -33.20 -18.65
N ASP A 84 -20.64 -32.52 -17.65
CA ASP A 84 -19.92 -33.08 -16.51
C ASP A 84 -18.66 -33.87 -16.83
N PHE A 85 -18.20 -33.85 -18.09
CA PHE A 85 -16.92 -34.38 -18.50
C PHE A 85 -15.90 -33.26 -18.78
N PHE A 86 -15.12 -32.92 -17.78
CA PHE A 86 -14.15 -31.81 -17.80
C PHE A 86 -12.85 -32.24 -18.50
N SER A 87 -12.77 -32.00 -19.80
CA SER A 87 -11.60 -32.29 -20.63
C SER A 87 -11.47 -31.23 -21.73
N TYR A 88 -10.26 -30.81 -22.03
CA TYR A 88 -10.01 -29.91 -23.16
C TYR A 88 -10.43 -30.55 -24.49
N ALA A 89 -10.34 -31.85 -24.61
CA ALA A 89 -10.81 -32.57 -25.79
C ALA A 89 -12.33 -32.50 -26.00
N ASN A 90 -13.10 -32.27 -24.94
CA ASN A 90 -14.56 -32.21 -24.92
C ASN A 90 -15.14 -30.85 -25.38
N ALA A 91 -14.32 -29.87 -25.71
CA ALA A 91 -14.74 -28.58 -26.26
C ALA A 91 -14.34 -28.46 -27.74
N SER A 92 -15.15 -27.72 -28.53
CA SER A 92 -14.81 -27.38 -29.91
C SER A 92 -13.58 -26.48 -29.99
N LYS A 93 -13.01 -26.30 -31.18
CA LYS A 93 -11.86 -25.39 -31.39
C LYS A 93 -12.18 -23.96 -30.97
N ASP A 94 -13.39 -23.47 -31.27
CA ASP A 94 -13.84 -22.12 -31.03
C ASP A 94 -14.13 -21.86 -29.56
N ASN A 95 -14.26 -22.91 -28.75
CA ASN A 95 -14.50 -22.86 -27.32
C ASN A 95 -13.23 -23.17 -26.51
N LYS A 96 -12.06 -22.91 -27.08
CA LYS A 96 -10.76 -23.04 -26.41
C LYS A 96 -9.97 -21.76 -26.56
N GLN A 97 -9.35 -21.34 -25.47
CA GLN A 97 -8.45 -20.21 -25.48
C GLN A 97 -7.14 -20.59 -24.78
N PHE A 98 -6.04 -20.26 -25.43
CA PHE A 98 -4.72 -20.32 -24.85
C PHE A 98 -4.14 -18.91 -24.79
N THR A 99 -3.62 -18.52 -23.63
CA THR A 99 -2.93 -17.25 -23.46
C THR A 99 -1.58 -17.50 -22.81
N HIS A 100 -0.58 -16.75 -23.25
CA HIS A 100 0.74 -16.74 -22.66
C HIS A 100 1.20 -15.30 -22.49
N ALA A 101 1.71 -14.95 -21.31
CA ALA A 101 2.26 -13.65 -21.00
C ALA A 101 3.57 -13.83 -20.23
N ALA A 102 4.58 -13.10 -20.64
CA ALA A 102 5.86 -13.06 -19.94
C ALA A 102 6.20 -11.62 -19.55
N THR A 103 6.63 -11.43 -18.31
CA THR A 103 7.11 -10.14 -17.83
C THR A 103 8.52 -10.26 -17.29
N LYS A 104 9.32 -9.21 -17.50
CA LYS A 104 10.69 -9.15 -17.00
C LYS A 104 10.99 -7.74 -16.47
N LYS A 105 11.51 -7.69 -15.25
CA LYS A 105 11.96 -6.46 -14.59
C LYS A 105 13.38 -6.61 -14.11
N ARG A 106 14.18 -5.58 -14.27
CA ARG A 106 15.53 -5.47 -13.70
C ARG A 106 15.66 -4.17 -12.91
N LEU A 107 16.31 -4.28 -11.77
CA LEU A 107 16.68 -3.16 -10.92
C LEU A 107 18.15 -3.32 -10.55
N VAL A 108 18.94 -2.29 -10.79
CA VAL A 108 20.34 -2.21 -10.36
C VAL A 108 20.44 -1.06 -9.39
N GLY A 109 21.11 -1.27 -8.27
CA GLY A 109 21.29 -0.26 -7.24
C GLY A 109 22.74 -0.17 -6.78
N ALA A 110 23.21 1.04 -6.49
CA ALA A 110 24.45 1.29 -5.77
C ALA A 110 24.15 2.15 -4.55
N PHE A 111 24.71 1.81 -3.41
CA PHE A 111 24.43 2.50 -2.15
C PHE A 111 25.66 2.61 -1.26
N GLY A 112 25.64 3.62 -0.41
CA GLY A 112 26.60 3.81 0.65
C GLY A 112 25.91 4.28 1.92
N GLU A 113 26.42 3.84 3.06
CA GLU A 113 25.96 4.25 4.37
C GLU A 113 27.17 4.50 5.28
N PHE A 114 27.19 5.65 5.90
CA PHE A 114 28.16 6.01 6.92
C PHE A 114 27.47 6.16 8.27
N ARG A 115 27.96 5.44 9.26
CA ARG A 115 27.52 5.52 10.66
C ARG A 115 28.66 6.01 11.54
N ALA A 116 28.35 6.94 12.39
CA ALA A 116 29.27 7.42 13.43
C ALA A 116 28.56 7.39 14.78
N SER A 117 29.22 6.87 15.79
CA SER A 117 28.78 7.02 17.17
C SER A 117 29.88 7.65 18.03
N TRP A 118 29.48 8.46 19.00
CA TRP A 118 30.38 9.12 19.93
C TRP A 118 29.95 8.86 21.37
N LYS A 119 30.85 8.25 22.13
CA LYS A 119 30.65 7.95 23.57
C LYS A 119 29.36 7.21 23.92
N ASN A 120 28.79 6.46 22.98
CA ASN A 120 27.46 5.83 23.10
C ASN A 120 26.31 6.81 23.39
N MET A 121 26.53 8.10 23.19
CA MET A 121 25.54 9.17 23.43
C MET A 121 24.96 9.70 22.13
N LEU A 122 25.82 10.00 21.15
CA LEU A 122 25.42 10.56 19.88
C LEU A 122 25.64 9.53 18.77
N TYR A 123 24.64 9.40 17.93
CA TYR A 123 24.67 8.54 16.74
C TYR A 123 24.24 9.34 15.54
N LEU A 124 24.96 9.21 14.45
CA LEU A 124 24.65 9.81 13.17
C LEU A 124 24.74 8.71 12.10
N THR A 125 23.73 8.62 11.26
CA THR A 125 23.74 7.78 10.06
C THR A 125 23.41 8.64 8.86
N VAL A 126 24.24 8.56 7.82
CA VAL A 126 24.00 9.20 6.52
C VAL A 126 24.07 8.13 5.46
N SER A 127 23.06 8.03 4.63
CA SER A 127 23.08 7.09 3.51
C SER A 127 22.61 7.71 2.21
N GLY A 128 22.98 7.09 1.12
CA GLY A 128 22.49 7.44 -0.20
C GLY A 128 22.46 6.20 -1.08
N ARG A 129 21.40 6.11 -1.90
CA ARG A 129 21.26 5.04 -2.87
C ARG A 129 20.81 5.61 -4.20
N ASN A 130 21.38 5.08 -5.27
CA ASN A 130 20.90 5.33 -6.64
C ASN A 130 20.43 4.03 -7.25
N ASP A 131 19.23 4.03 -7.77
CA ASP A 131 18.66 2.90 -8.49
C ASP A 131 18.48 3.22 -9.98
N TRP A 132 18.69 2.18 -10.80
CA TRP A 132 18.44 2.16 -12.25
C TRP A 132 17.43 1.04 -12.52
N THR A 133 16.25 1.41 -12.98
CA THR A 133 15.17 0.45 -13.25
C THR A 133 14.91 0.29 -14.74
N SER A 134 14.48 -0.91 -15.15
CA SER A 134 14.06 -1.19 -16.53
C SER A 134 12.62 -0.77 -16.82
N THR A 135 11.86 -0.30 -15.82
CA THR A 135 10.43 0.03 -15.96
C THR A 135 10.18 1.50 -16.24
N LEU A 136 11.22 2.34 -16.18
CA LEU A 136 11.13 3.78 -16.45
C LEU A 136 11.89 4.15 -17.74
N PRO A 137 11.53 5.27 -18.41
CA PRO A 137 12.20 5.71 -19.61
C PRO A 137 13.65 6.08 -19.35
N LEU A 138 14.47 6.11 -20.40
CA LEU A 138 15.91 6.39 -20.35
C LEU A 138 16.27 7.61 -19.50
N GLU A 139 15.49 8.68 -19.64
CA GLU A 139 15.71 9.97 -18.97
C GLU A 139 15.42 9.91 -17.47
N ASN A 140 14.51 9.02 -17.03
CA ASN A 140 14.01 8.97 -15.66
C ASN A 140 14.32 7.63 -14.94
N ARG A 141 15.05 6.71 -15.59
CA ARG A 141 15.30 5.36 -15.00
C ARG A 141 16.27 5.39 -13.82
N SER A 142 17.09 6.45 -13.71
CA SER A 142 18.05 6.65 -12.63
C SER A 142 17.50 7.65 -11.63
N TYR A 143 17.41 7.25 -10.37
CA TYR A 143 16.93 8.12 -9.32
C TYR A 143 17.71 7.91 -8.02
N PHE A 144 18.15 9.02 -7.45
CA PHE A 144 18.92 9.07 -6.21
C PHE A 144 18.04 9.46 -5.03
N TYR A 145 18.27 8.79 -3.90
CA TYR A 145 17.57 9.06 -2.68
C TYR A 145 18.45 8.95 -1.44
N PRO A 146 18.70 10.07 -0.77
CA PRO A 146 19.48 10.16 0.45
C PRO A 146 18.63 9.98 1.71
N SER A 147 19.30 9.61 2.81
CA SER A 147 18.74 9.70 4.14
C SER A 147 19.78 10.18 5.16
N VAL A 148 19.27 10.80 6.21
CA VAL A 148 20.06 11.17 7.38
C VAL A 148 19.24 10.91 8.64
N SER A 149 19.85 10.27 9.63
CA SER A 149 19.22 10.08 10.93
C SER A 149 20.24 10.36 12.05
N GLY A 150 19.73 10.92 13.13
CA GLY A 150 20.50 11.17 14.33
C GLY A 150 19.74 10.74 15.58
N SER A 151 20.47 10.29 16.58
CA SER A 151 19.89 10.04 17.89
C SER A 151 20.84 10.46 19.00
N PHE A 152 20.23 10.93 20.10
CA PHE A 152 20.94 11.38 21.29
C PHE A 152 20.39 10.69 22.53
N VAL A 153 21.24 9.85 23.14
CA VAL A 153 20.97 9.21 24.43
C VAL A 153 21.34 10.21 25.52
N PHE A 154 20.38 11.06 25.89
CA PHE A 154 20.63 12.16 26.81
C PHE A 154 20.87 11.69 28.25
N THR A 155 20.37 10.52 28.63
CA THR A 155 20.66 9.94 29.96
C THR A 155 22.13 9.61 30.12
N GLU A 156 22.82 9.11 29.12
CA GLU A 156 24.27 8.89 29.15
C GLU A 156 25.03 10.21 29.37
N ALA A 157 24.60 11.31 28.74
CA ALA A 157 25.18 12.61 28.91
C ALA A 157 24.95 13.15 30.34
N LEU A 158 23.74 13.04 30.86
CA LEU A 158 23.36 13.51 32.20
C LEU A 158 24.06 12.71 33.32
N GLN A 159 24.21 11.38 33.14
CA GLN A 159 24.95 10.53 34.09
C GLN A 159 26.43 10.90 34.13
N ARG A 160 27.05 11.13 32.96
CA ARG A 160 28.46 11.59 32.93
C ARG A 160 28.71 12.94 33.59
N LEU A 161 27.69 13.81 33.60
CA LEU A 161 27.72 15.10 34.30
C LEU A 161 27.37 14.97 35.78
N GLY A 162 26.97 13.81 36.27
CA GLY A 162 26.52 13.58 37.63
C GLY A 162 25.16 14.21 37.96
N TRP A 163 24.37 14.55 36.94
CA TRP A 163 23.07 15.23 37.11
C TRP A 163 21.89 14.27 37.16
N LEU A 164 22.09 13.00 36.81
CA LEU A 164 21.03 12.00 36.80
C LEU A 164 21.39 10.85 37.74
N ASP A 165 20.45 10.56 38.67
CA ASP A 165 20.35 9.30 39.36
C ASP A 165 19.45 8.34 38.53
N ASP A 166 19.95 7.17 38.24
CA ASP A 166 19.27 6.15 37.41
C ASP A 166 18.12 5.42 38.15
N SER A 167 17.78 5.87 39.36
CA SER A 167 16.72 5.25 40.17
C SER A 167 15.32 5.41 39.54
N VAL A 168 15.07 6.54 38.88
CA VAL A 168 13.76 6.83 38.26
C VAL A 168 13.85 6.75 36.74
N LEU A 169 14.70 7.54 36.10
CA LEU A 169 14.88 7.54 34.63
C LEU A 169 16.16 6.78 34.30
N ASN A 170 16.00 5.57 33.74
CA ASN A 170 17.12 4.68 33.42
C ASN A 170 17.66 4.89 32.02
N PHE A 171 16.77 5.22 31.07
CA PHE A 171 17.11 5.43 29.68
C PHE A 171 16.27 6.53 29.09
N GLY A 172 16.90 7.40 28.32
CA GLY A 172 16.24 8.46 27.57
C GLY A 172 17.00 8.77 26.30
N LYS A 173 16.30 8.69 25.17
CA LYS A 173 16.84 8.90 23.82
C LYS A 173 15.90 9.74 23.00
N LEU A 174 16.44 10.75 22.35
CA LEU A 174 15.77 11.51 21.28
C LEU A 174 16.27 11.00 19.94
N ARG A 175 15.37 10.91 18.96
CA ARG A 175 15.71 10.54 17.59
C ARG A 175 15.04 11.47 16.59
N ALA A 176 15.74 11.75 15.51
CA ALA A 176 15.21 12.48 14.37
C ALA A 176 15.75 11.87 13.08
N SER A 177 14.92 11.76 12.07
CA SER A 177 15.32 11.27 10.77
C SER A 177 14.64 12.03 9.65
N TRP A 178 15.36 12.12 8.55
CA TRP A 178 14.84 12.58 7.27
C TRP A 178 15.33 11.64 6.18
N ALA A 179 14.41 11.22 5.33
CA ALA A 179 14.72 10.34 4.22
C ALA A 179 13.93 10.73 2.98
N LYS A 180 14.53 10.48 1.83
CA LYS A 180 13.85 10.47 0.55
C LYS A 180 13.88 9.04 0.03
N VAL A 181 12.75 8.53 -0.50
CA VAL A 181 12.64 7.18 -1.04
C VAL A 181 12.03 7.25 -2.42
N GLY A 182 12.59 6.49 -3.36
CA GLY A 182 12.07 6.38 -4.72
C GLY A 182 11.41 5.02 -4.94
N LYS A 183 10.38 5.00 -5.78
CA LYS A 183 9.69 3.80 -6.24
C LYS A 183 9.45 3.89 -7.73
N ASP A 184 9.75 2.82 -8.44
CA ASP A 184 9.47 2.68 -9.87
C ASP A 184 8.03 2.19 -10.13
N THR A 185 7.67 2.04 -11.42
CA THR A 185 6.36 1.56 -11.83
C THR A 185 6.34 0.06 -12.13
N GLY A 186 5.17 -0.43 -12.54
CA GLY A 186 5.00 -1.75 -13.11
C GLY A 186 5.76 -1.93 -14.44
N VAL A 187 5.76 -3.15 -14.95
CA VAL A 187 6.37 -3.44 -16.26
C VAL A 187 5.44 -2.99 -17.40
N TYR A 188 6.02 -2.49 -18.49
CA TYR A 188 5.31 -2.13 -19.74
C TYR A 188 4.28 -1.00 -19.61
N GLU A 189 4.44 -0.11 -18.61
CA GLU A 189 3.57 1.06 -18.43
C GLU A 189 3.93 2.23 -19.37
N LEU A 190 5.07 2.15 -20.06
CA LEU A 190 5.56 3.20 -20.95
C LEU A 190 4.88 3.16 -22.31
N GLU A 191 4.45 1.99 -22.76
CA GLU A 191 3.97 1.75 -24.11
C GLU A 191 2.51 1.30 -24.10
N THR A 192 1.82 1.59 -25.20
CA THR A 192 0.47 1.08 -25.42
C THR A 192 0.56 -0.21 -26.22
N ALA A 193 0.12 -1.30 -25.65
CA ALA A 193 0.07 -2.60 -26.35
C ALA A 193 -1.15 -2.66 -27.29
N LEU A 194 -0.96 -3.35 -28.42
CA LEU A 194 -2.02 -3.67 -29.35
C LEU A 194 -2.35 -5.14 -29.28
N TRP A 195 -3.62 -5.49 -29.48
CA TRP A 195 -4.07 -6.89 -29.55
C TRP A 195 -4.97 -7.12 -30.77
N PRO A 196 -5.00 -8.34 -31.34
CA PRO A 196 -5.98 -8.69 -32.36
C PRO A 196 -7.39 -8.77 -31.72
N THR A 197 -8.36 -8.06 -32.30
CA THR A 197 -9.74 -8.00 -31.79
C THR A 197 -10.66 -9.02 -32.46
N GLY A 198 -10.28 -9.54 -33.62
CA GLY A 198 -11.04 -10.49 -34.42
C GLY A 198 -10.74 -10.34 -35.93
N THR A 199 -11.33 -11.21 -36.74
CA THR A 199 -11.25 -11.13 -38.20
C THR A 199 -12.59 -10.65 -38.75
N TYR A 200 -12.55 -9.59 -39.54
CA TYR A 200 -13.73 -9.06 -40.23
C TYR A 200 -14.14 -9.96 -41.38
N LEU A 201 -15.34 -9.72 -41.96
CA LEU A 201 -15.91 -10.53 -43.04
C LEU A 201 -15.04 -10.59 -44.30
N ASP A 202 -14.21 -9.57 -44.53
CA ASP A 202 -13.24 -9.49 -45.62
C ASP A 202 -11.91 -10.22 -45.36
N GLY A 203 -11.77 -10.87 -44.20
CA GLY A 203 -10.54 -11.51 -43.75
C GLY A 203 -9.52 -10.58 -43.08
N THR A 204 -9.80 -9.28 -42.98
CA THR A 204 -8.91 -8.33 -42.31
C THR A 204 -8.90 -8.57 -40.81
N VAL A 205 -7.70 -8.60 -40.18
CA VAL A 205 -7.56 -8.71 -38.75
C VAL A 205 -7.75 -7.34 -38.10
N GLY A 206 -8.74 -7.21 -37.24
CA GLY A 206 -8.95 -6.03 -36.42
C GLY A 206 -7.93 -5.94 -35.30
N VAL A 207 -7.47 -4.74 -35.01
CA VAL A 207 -6.50 -4.46 -33.92
C VAL A 207 -7.11 -3.46 -32.95
N GLY A 208 -7.10 -3.81 -31.68
CA GLY A 208 -7.47 -2.91 -30.58
C GLY A 208 -6.25 -2.55 -29.73
N ASN A 209 -6.37 -1.48 -28.98
CA ASN A 209 -5.36 -1.04 -28.01
C ASN A 209 -5.74 -1.47 -26.59
N THR A 210 -4.78 -1.46 -25.68
CA THR A 210 -5.03 -1.63 -24.26
C THR A 210 -5.90 -0.50 -23.71
N TRP A 211 -6.64 -0.77 -22.64
CA TRP A 211 -7.50 0.23 -21.99
C TRP A 211 -6.71 1.40 -21.41
N THR A 212 -5.44 1.13 -21.02
CA THR A 212 -4.56 2.14 -20.48
C THR A 212 -3.60 2.66 -21.57
N ARG A 213 -3.55 3.95 -21.73
CA ARG A 213 -2.54 4.63 -22.54
C ARG A 213 -1.23 4.66 -21.79
N GLY A 214 -0.17 4.09 -22.35
CA GLY A 214 1.18 4.17 -21.84
C GLY A 214 1.73 5.60 -21.87
N ASN A 215 2.79 5.84 -21.07
CA ASN A 215 3.43 7.15 -20.98
C ASN A 215 4.95 6.99 -20.94
N ASP A 216 5.61 7.40 -22.02
CA ASP A 216 7.06 7.36 -22.20
C ASP A 216 7.82 8.45 -21.41
N LYS A 217 7.11 9.30 -20.65
CA LYS A 217 7.68 10.37 -19.81
C LYS A 217 7.51 10.13 -18.30
N LEU A 218 7.13 8.92 -17.91
CA LEU A 218 6.94 8.59 -16.50
C LEU A 218 8.20 8.84 -15.67
N LYS A 219 7.99 9.42 -14.50
CA LYS A 219 9.01 9.65 -13.47
C LYS A 219 8.79 8.68 -12.30
N PRO A 220 9.83 8.37 -11.51
CA PRO A 220 9.65 7.60 -10.29
C PRO A 220 8.75 8.34 -9.30
N GLU A 221 7.95 7.60 -8.57
CA GLU A 221 7.27 8.10 -7.37
C GLU A 221 8.33 8.38 -6.30
N MET A 222 8.17 9.48 -5.59
CA MET A 222 9.13 9.89 -4.54
C MET A 222 8.38 10.21 -3.27
N THR A 223 8.90 9.73 -2.14
CA THR A 223 8.39 10.07 -0.81
C THR A 223 9.50 10.73 0.01
N LYS A 224 9.20 11.87 0.61
CA LYS A 224 10.01 12.50 1.66
C LYS A 224 9.38 12.15 2.99
N SER A 225 10.17 11.60 3.89
CA SER A 225 9.75 11.25 5.25
C SER A 225 10.56 12.05 6.24
N THR A 226 9.88 12.58 7.25
CA THR A 226 10.52 13.20 8.43
C THR A 226 9.89 12.58 9.65
N GLU A 227 10.73 12.15 10.58
CA GLU A 227 10.30 11.55 11.84
C GLU A 227 11.08 12.15 13.00
N ILE A 228 10.41 12.40 14.10
CA ILE A 228 10.99 12.71 15.41
C ILE A 228 10.39 11.77 16.44
N GLY A 229 11.21 11.31 17.38
CA GLY A 229 10.76 10.38 18.40
C GLY A 229 11.53 10.52 19.71
N VAL A 230 10.91 10.01 20.75
CA VAL A 230 11.48 9.91 22.09
C VAL A 230 11.23 8.53 22.66
N GLU A 231 12.27 7.97 23.25
CA GLU A 231 12.25 6.67 23.93
C GLU A 231 12.70 6.87 25.37
N LEU A 232 11.90 6.41 26.32
CA LEU A 232 12.11 6.59 27.76
C LEU A 232 11.90 5.26 28.49
N SER A 233 12.78 4.98 29.46
CA SER A 233 12.60 3.85 30.37
C SER A 233 12.76 4.32 31.82
N PHE A 234 11.82 3.91 32.65
CA PHE A 234 11.73 4.30 34.05
C PHE A 234 11.73 3.13 35.00
N PHE A 235 12.08 3.40 36.27
CA PHE A 235 11.96 2.48 37.40
C PHE A 235 12.66 1.12 37.14
N LYS A 236 13.96 1.18 36.76
CA LYS A 236 14.77 0.00 36.41
C LYS A 236 14.12 -0.82 35.25
N ASN A 237 13.73 -0.10 34.20
CA ASN A 237 13.09 -0.63 32.99
C ASN A 237 11.72 -1.27 33.22
N ARG A 238 11.02 -0.91 34.34
CA ARG A 238 9.66 -1.41 34.59
C ARG A 238 8.58 -0.66 33.82
N LEU A 239 8.88 0.52 33.29
CA LEU A 239 8.01 1.28 32.40
C LEU A 239 8.82 1.74 31.22
N HIS A 240 8.37 1.43 30.02
CA HIS A 240 8.95 1.86 28.77
C HIS A 240 7.93 2.65 27.94
N ILE A 241 8.33 3.78 27.39
CA ILE A 241 7.51 4.65 26.56
C ILE A 241 8.30 4.97 25.30
N ASP A 242 7.72 4.68 24.13
CA ASP A 242 8.21 5.10 22.81
C ASP A 242 7.12 5.91 22.12
N TYR A 243 7.46 7.14 21.73
CA TYR A 243 6.59 8.02 20.97
C TYR A 243 7.30 8.50 19.72
N ALA A 244 6.59 8.45 18.60
CA ALA A 244 7.05 9.00 17.33
C ALA A 244 5.96 9.84 16.67
N TYR A 245 6.39 10.92 16.02
CA TYR A 245 5.60 11.74 15.12
C TYR A 245 6.28 11.76 13.77
N TYR A 246 5.51 11.55 12.69
CA TYR A 246 6.03 11.53 11.35
C TYR A 246 5.18 12.33 10.36
N THR A 247 5.85 12.77 9.29
CA THR A 247 5.22 13.32 8.09
C THR A 247 5.82 12.65 6.87
N ASN A 248 4.95 12.23 5.93
CA ASN A 248 5.34 11.62 4.66
C ASN A 248 4.69 12.39 3.51
N ASP A 249 5.52 13.00 2.66
CA ASP A 249 5.08 13.73 1.48
C ASP A 249 5.44 12.91 0.25
N SER A 250 4.45 12.25 -0.35
CA SER A 250 4.60 11.46 -1.57
C SER A 250 4.18 12.29 -2.78
N TYR A 251 5.03 12.39 -3.78
CA TYR A 251 4.80 13.18 -4.99
C TYR A 251 5.18 12.41 -6.25
N ASN A 252 4.73 12.90 -7.41
CA ASN A 252 4.84 12.19 -8.68
C ASN A 252 4.18 10.80 -8.64
N GLN A 253 3.06 10.66 -7.92
CA GLN A 253 2.35 9.39 -7.86
C GLN A 253 2.00 8.92 -9.27
N ILE A 254 2.22 7.65 -9.58
CA ILE A 254 1.87 7.06 -10.88
C ILE A 254 0.44 6.56 -10.77
N LEU A 255 -0.46 7.30 -11.41
CA LEU A 255 -1.90 7.06 -11.38
C LEU A 255 -2.39 6.71 -12.78
N ALA A 256 -3.48 5.97 -12.85
CA ALA A 256 -4.19 5.68 -14.08
C ALA A 256 -5.65 6.21 -14.00
N PRO A 257 -5.86 7.54 -13.97
CA PRO A 257 -7.19 8.09 -13.94
C PRO A 257 -7.95 7.79 -15.24
N ARG A 258 -9.29 7.81 -15.14
CA ARG A 258 -10.16 7.74 -16.31
C ARG A 258 -10.03 9.00 -17.15
N GLY A 259 -9.78 8.82 -18.43
CA GLY A 259 -9.79 9.86 -19.42
C GLY A 259 -11.08 9.88 -20.27
N PRO A 260 -11.23 10.89 -21.15
CA PRO A 260 -12.32 10.92 -22.12
C PRO A 260 -12.24 9.72 -23.06
N GLN A 261 -13.27 8.89 -23.10
CA GLN A 261 -13.31 7.68 -23.94
C GLN A 261 -13.21 7.97 -25.45
N SER A 262 -13.53 9.20 -25.88
CA SER A 262 -13.34 9.67 -27.26
C SER A 262 -11.88 9.59 -27.75
N THR A 263 -10.92 9.46 -26.84
CA THR A 263 -9.50 9.25 -27.16
C THR A 263 -9.16 7.81 -27.52
N GLY A 264 -10.08 6.87 -27.38
CA GLY A 264 -9.86 5.43 -27.55
C GLY A 264 -9.24 4.73 -26.34
N TYR A 265 -9.00 5.46 -25.24
CA TYR A 265 -8.46 4.90 -23.99
C TYR A 265 -9.40 5.18 -22.83
N ILE A 266 -9.45 4.26 -21.88
CA ILE A 266 -10.21 4.42 -20.63
C ILE A 266 -9.35 5.05 -19.55
N PHE A 267 -8.07 4.65 -19.47
CA PHE A 267 -7.13 5.10 -18.46
C PHE A 267 -5.87 5.71 -19.08
N TRP A 268 -5.24 6.63 -18.37
CA TRP A 268 -4.00 7.26 -18.78
C TRP A 268 -2.96 7.14 -17.67
N SER A 269 -1.83 6.49 -17.94
CA SER A 269 -0.71 6.47 -16.99
C SER A 269 -0.04 7.84 -16.91
N ILE A 270 -0.13 8.49 -15.76
CA ILE A 270 0.44 9.83 -15.54
C ILE A 270 1.09 9.92 -14.17
N ASN A 271 2.07 10.82 -14.05
CA ASN A 271 2.52 11.27 -12.74
C ASN A 271 1.64 12.44 -12.30
N ALA A 272 0.81 12.22 -11.30
CA ALA A 272 -0.06 13.24 -10.72
C ALA A 272 -0.40 12.90 -9.28
N GLY A 273 -0.83 13.94 -8.55
CA GLY A 273 -1.20 13.80 -7.15
C GLY A 273 0.00 13.79 -6.21
N ASN A 274 -0.18 14.52 -5.12
CA ASN A 274 0.69 14.55 -3.97
C ASN A 274 -0.12 14.06 -2.75
N VAL A 275 0.39 13.05 -2.06
CA VAL A 275 -0.25 12.50 -0.88
C VAL A 275 0.56 12.90 0.34
N TYR A 276 -0.07 13.61 1.25
CA TYR A 276 0.51 14.06 2.51
C TYR A 276 -0.07 13.23 3.65
N ASN A 277 0.79 12.53 4.37
CA ASN A 277 0.42 11.78 5.57
C ASN A 277 1.10 12.40 6.79
N LYS A 278 0.33 12.55 7.87
CA LYS A 278 0.82 12.94 9.19
C LYS A 278 0.33 11.91 10.19
N GLY A 279 1.22 11.45 11.03
CA GLY A 279 0.84 10.44 11.98
C GLY A 279 1.66 10.49 13.27
N MET A 280 1.14 9.77 14.26
CA MET A 280 1.80 9.54 15.53
C MET A 280 1.66 8.07 15.92
N GLU A 281 2.68 7.60 16.60
CA GLU A 281 2.73 6.26 17.17
C GLU A 281 3.15 6.36 18.62
N LEU A 282 2.49 5.60 19.48
CA LEU A 282 2.76 5.53 20.91
C LEU A 282 2.78 4.07 21.33
N SER A 283 3.87 3.67 21.95
CA SER A 283 4.00 2.38 22.62
C SER A 283 4.32 2.62 24.10
N ILE A 284 3.50 2.05 24.96
CA ILE A 284 3.74 2.07 26.42
C ILE A 284 3.72 0.62 26.87
N SER A 285 4.78 0.17 27.51
CA SER A 285 4.82 -1.17 28.10
C SER A 285 5.39 -1.11 29.52
N GLY A 286 4.92 -1.99 30.38
CA GLY A 286 5.41 -2.01 31.74
C GLY A 286 5.01 -3.24 32.52
N THR A 287 5.71 -3.45 33.65
CA THR A 287 5.48 -4.50 34.61
C THR A 287 5.11 -3.86 35.97
N PRO A 288 3.82 -3.41 36.13
CA PRO A 288 3.38 -2.75 37.36
C PRO A 288 3.54 -3.60 38.61
N ILE A 289 3.31 -4.92 38.47
CA ILE A 289 3.42 -5.88 39.55
C ILE A 289 4.47 -6.93 39.18
N GLN A 290 5.45 -7.09 40.05
CA GLN A 290 6.47 -8.13 39.96
C GLN A 290 6.84 -8.60 41.38
N THR A 291 6.33 -9.73 41.74
CA THR A 291 6.60 -10.41 43.04
C THR A 291 7.02 -11.86 42.78
N LYS A 292 7.29 -12.60 43.84
CA LYS A 292 7.63 -14.03 43.73
C LYS A 292 6.53 -14.86 43.05
N ASP A 293 5.25 -14.52 43.32
CA ASP A 293 4.10 -15.33 42.90
C ASP A 293 3.27 -14.62 41.81
N TRP A 294 3.43 -13.32 41.62
CA TRP A 294 2.65 -12.51 40.67
C TRP A 294 3.55 -11.68 39.77
N THR A 295 3.28 -11.76 38.48
CA THR A 295 3.83 -10.82 37.48
C THR A 295 2.67 -10.32 36.62
N TRP A 296 2.57 -9.01 36.46
CA TRP A 296 1.60 -8.40 35.56
C TRP A 296 2.34 -7.52 34.57
N ASP A 297 2.28 -7.92 33.28
CA ASP A 297 2.82 -7.17 32.18
C ASP A 297 1.67 -6.55 31.39
N ILE A 298 1.77 -5.26 31.11
CA ILE A 298 0.78 -4.51 30.33
C ILE A 298 1.47 -3.77 29.19
N GLY A 299 0.87 -3.80 28.00
CA GLY A 299 1.37 -3.11 26.82
C GLY A 299 0.24 -2.42 26.07
N LEU A 300 0.40 -1.15 25.78
CA LEU A 300 -0.50 -0.34 24.96
C LEU A 300 0.25 0.13 23.73
N ASN A 301 -0.28 -0.17 22.54
CA ASN A 301 0.19 0.38 21.28
C ASN A 301 -0.95 1.19 20.65
N MET A 302 -0.66 2.40 20.21
CA MET A 302 -1.61 3.28 19.52
C MET A 302 -0.95 3.91 18.31
N ALA A 303 -1.69 4.00 17.22
CA ALA A 303 -1.27 4.71 16.02
C ALA A 303 -2.44 5.50 15.44
N GLY A 304 -2.14 6.71 15.00
CA GLY A 304 -3.08 7.58 14.28
C GLY A 304 -2.40 8.14 13.04
N ASN A 305 -3.12 8.17 11.92
CA ASN A 305 -2.65 8.74 10.65
C ASN A 305 -3.75 9.61 10.04
N ARG A 306 -3.35 10.63 9.30
CA ARG A 306 -4.24 11.44 8.49
C ARG A 306 -3.62 11.68 7.12
N GLY A 307 -4.28 11.18 6.08
CA GLY A 307 -3.88 11.32 4.69
C GLY A 307 -4.71 12.39 3.97
N THR A 308 -4.04 13.28 3.24
CA THR A 308 -4.66 14.24 2.32
C THR A 308 -4.06 14.11 0.93
N LEU A 309 -4.86 14.42 -0.10
CA LEU A 309 -4.46 14.38 -1.50
C LEU A 309 -4.55 15.78 -2.10
N ASP A 310 -3.56 16.16 -2.90
CA ASP A 310 -3.58 17.38 -3.71
C ASP A 310 -2.88 17.16 -5.05
N GLY A 311 -2.92 18.16 -5.96
CA GLY A 311 -2.16 18.12 -7.21
C GLY A 311 -2.68 17.10 -8.23
N LEU A 312 -3.96 16.78 -8.23
CA LEU A 312 -4.60 16.07 -9.33
C LEU A 312 -4.65 16.97 -10.59
N PRO A 313 -4.75 16.37 -11.81
CA PRO A 313 -4.90 17.14 -13.04
C PRO A 313 -6.04 18.14 -12.97
N GLU A 314 -5.91 19.27 -13.69
CA GLU A 314 -6.95 20.28 -13.79
C GLU A 314 -8.29 19.67 -14.25
N GLY A 315 -9.37 20.05 -13.57
CA GLY A 315 -10.71 19.50 -13.82
C GLY A 315 -10.99 18.16 -13.13
N MET A 316 -9.97 17.53 -12.48
CA MET A 316 -10.14 16.30 -11.73
C MET A 316 -10.17 16.59 -10.22
N GLY A 317 -11.35 16.88 -9.68
CA GLY A 317 -11.52 17.13 -8.23
C GLY A 317 -11.54 15.87 -7.40
N VAL A 318 -11.83 14.72 -8.02
CA VAL A 318 -12.05 13.42 -7.34
C VAL A 318 -11.39 12.30 -8.11
N MET A 319 -10.68 11.43 -7.42
CA MET A 319 -10.16 10.18 -7.94
C MET A 319 -10.88 9.00 -7.27
N TYR A 320 -11.61 8.22 -8.06
CA TYR A 320 -12.27 7.01 -7.57
C TYR A 320 -11.30 5.85 -7.45
N VAL A 321 -11.31 5.19 -6.30
CA VAL A 321 -10.42 4.05 -6.00
C VAL A 321 -10.96 2.76 -6.62
N THR A 322 -12.28 2.67 -6.80
CA THR A 322 -12.97 1.51 -7.37
C THR A 322 -14.15 1.96 -8.21
N ASP A 323 -14.50 1.19 -9.24
CA ASP A 323 -15.73 1.38 -10.02
C ASP A 323 -16.98 0.84 -9.33
N VAL A 324 -16.82 0.12 -8.22
CA VAL A 324 -17.92 -0.45 -7.48
C VAL A 324 -18.58 0.63 -6.64
N GLN A 325 -19.86 0.89 -6.95
CA GLN A 325 -20.73 1.74 -6.13
C GLN A 325 -21.63 0.85 -5.30
N TYR A 326 -21.83 1.21 -4.05
CA TYR A 326 -22.80 0.58 -3.17
C TYR A 326 -23.65 1.65 -2.48
N ALA A 327 -24.98 1.52 -2.55
CA ALA A 327 -25.90 2.51 -1.98
C ALA A 327 -25.63 3.95 -2.46
N GLY A 328 -25.20 4.15 -3.72
CA GLY A 328 -24.83 5.46 -4.25
C GLY A 328 -23.53 6.04 -3.70
N MET A 329 -22.75 5.24 -2.96
CA MET A 329 -21.47 5.62 -2.37
C MET A 329 -20.31 4.83 -2.98
N GLN A 330 -19.13 5.44 -2.99
CA GLN A 330 -17.93 4.89 -3.61
C GLN A 330 -16.67 5.36 -2.86
N ALA A 331 -15.66 4.48 -2.77
CA ALA A 331 -14.37 4.87 -2.23
C ALA A 331 -13.68 5.86 -3.18
N ALA A 332 -13.26 7.00 -2.67
CA ALA A 332 -12.66 8.07 -3.45
C ALA A 332 -11.63 8.87 -2.64
N SER A 333 -10.75 9.56 -3.36
CA SER A 333 -9.83 10.55 -2.83
C SER A 333 -10.17 11.91 -3.44
N PHE A 334 -10.13 12.97 -2.63
CA PHE A 334 -10.54 14.31 -3.02
C PHE A 334 -9.33 15.24 -3.09
N SER A 335 -9.20 15.97 -4.21
CA SER A 335 -8.15 17.00 -4.35
C SER A 335 -8.37 18.13 -3.34
N GLY A 336 -7.31 18.50 -2.61
CA GLY A 336 -7.40 19.45 -1.49
C GLY A 336 -8.10 18.89 -0.24
N GLY A 337 -8.36 17.58 -0.17
CA GLY A 337 -9.12 16.94 0.89
C GLY A 337 -8.64 15.55 1.26
N ASP A 338 -9.57 14.73 1.72
CA ASP A 338 -9.28 13.39 2.26
C ASP A 338 -8.76 12.43 1.20
N PHE A 339 -7.63 11.76 1.50
CA PHE A 339 -7.11 10.67 0.68
C PHE A 339 -7.97 9.40 0.80
N MET A 340 -8.45 9.08 1.98
CA MET A 340 -9.28 7.90 2.27
C MET A 340 -10.78 8.24 2.36
N GLY A 341 -11.28 9.08 1.44
CA GLY A 341 -12.66 9.56 1.47
C GLY A 341 -13.70 8.53 1.00
N ILE A 342 -14.95 8.87 1.25
CA ILE A 342 -16.15 8.24 0.67
C ILE A 342 -16.86 9.31 -0.14
N ALA A 343 -17.05 9.06 -1.44
CA ALA A 343 -17.89 9.86 -2.31
C ALA A 343 -19.32 9.37 -2.23
N GLY A 344 -20.25 10.30 -2.18
CA GLY A 344 -21.67 9.98 -2.17
C GLY A 344 -22.52 11.19 -2.55
N THR A 345 -23.82 11.00 -2.68
CA THR A 345 -24.79 12.07 -2.95
C THR A 345 -25.24 12.72 -1.66
N LYS A 346 -25.60 13.99 -1.72
CA LYS A 346 -26.23 14.74 -0.60
C LYS A 346 -27.61 15.22 -0.99
N TRP A 347 -28.46 15.40 0.00
CA TRP A 347 -29.74 16.06 -0.20
C TRP A 347 -29.55 17.47 -0.73
N LYS A 348 -30.27 17.84 -1.77
CA LYS A 348 -30.30 19.22 -2.25
C LYS A 348 -30.89 20.12 -1.15
N ARG A 349 -30.26 21.26 -0.94
CA ARG A 349 -30.67 22.26 0.04
C ARG A 349 -30.80 23.61 -0.63
N ASN A 350 -31.74 24.43 -0.14
CA ASN A 350 -31.84 25.83 -0.52
C ASN A 350 -30.79 26.70 0.25
N ASP A 351 -30.74 27.98 -0.04
CA ASP A 351 -29.81 28.93 0.59
C ASP A 351 -30.03 29.05 2.13
N ALA A 352 -31.18 28.70 2.62
CA ALA A 352 -31.51 28.63 4.05
C ALA A 352 -31.06 27.30 4.71
N GLY A 353 -30.55 26.34 3.92
CA GLY A 353 -30.10 25.02 4.39
C GLY A 353 -31.19 23.97 4.51
N GLU A 354 -32.43 24.29 4.08
CA GLU A 354 -33.54 23.36 4.12
C GLU A 354 -33.52 22.38 2.93
N VAL A 355 -33.94 21.13 3.15
CA VAL A 355 -33.97 20.09 2.11
C VAL A 355 -35.07 20.43 1.08
N ILE A 356 -34.69 20.41 -0.18
CA ILE A 356 -35.64 20.65 -1.31
C ILE A 356 -36.38 19.34 -1.58
N LEU A 357 -37.72 19.45 -1.50
CA LEU A 357 -38.63 18.35 -1.81
C LEU A 357 -39.09 18.40 -3.28
N ASP A 358 -39.38 17.24 -3.84
CA ASP A 358 -40.05 17.14 -5.15
C ASP A 358 -41.56 17.41 -5.05
N LYS A 359 -42.25 17.31 -6.19
CA LYS A 359 -43.74 17.50 -6.26
C LYS A 359 -44.55 16.48 -5.44
N ASN A 360 -43.93 15.39 -5.01
CA ASN A 360 -44.55 14.35 -4.20
C ASN A 360 -44.20 14.46 -2.71
N GLY A 361 -43.45 15.53 -2.34
CA GLY A 361 -43.00 15.74 -0.97
C GLY A 361 -41.76 14.91 -0.60
N MET A 362 -41.09 14.29 -1.58
CA MET A 362 -39.88 13.48 -1.33
C MET A 362 -38.61 14.31 -1.45
N PRO A 363 -37.60 14.08 -0.57
CA PRO A 363 -36.32 14.75 -0.65
C PRO A 363 -35.64 14.54 -2.00
N THR A 364 -35.10 15.61 -2.59
CA THR A 364 -34.29 15.54 -3.80
C THR A 364 -32.82 15.49 -3.44
N TYR A 365 -32.00 14.81 -4.25
CA TYR A 365 -30.57 14.72 -4.05
C TYR A 365 -29.81 15.36 -5.21
N ASP A 366 -28.60 15.82 -4.91
CA ASP A 366 -27.64 16.26 -5.93
C ASP A 366 -26.99 15.01 -6.54
N LYS A 367 -26.94 14.96 -7.88
CA LYS A 367 -26.28 13.86 -8.59
C LYS A 367 -24.75 13.97 -8.55
N THR A 368 -24.22 15.13 -8.18
CA THR A 368 -22.80 15.35 -8.02
C THR A 368 -22.29 14.62 -6.78
N LEU A 369 -21.33 13.73 -6.97
CA LEU A 369 -20.70 13.04 -5.85
C LEU A 369 -19.75 14.00 -5.09
N VAL A 370 -19.92 14.05 -3.79
CA VAL A 370 -19.12 14.87 -2.88
C VAL A 370 -18.59 14.01 -1.74
N ALA A 371 -17.63 14.54 -0.96
CA ALA A 371 -17.16 13.85 0.23
C ALA A 371 -18.31 13.76 1.27
N VAL A 372 -18.67 12.53 1.63
CA VAL A 372 -19.73 12.23 2.61
C VAL A 372 -19.19 11.52 3.85
N GLY A 373 -17.95 11.05 3.81
CA GLY A 373 -17.28 10.41 4.92
C GLY A 373 -15.80 10.18 4.67
N ASN A 374 -15.09 9.72 5.69
CA ASN A 374 -13.69 9.37 5.66
C ASN A 374 -13.49 7.99 6.30
N ARG A 375 -12.88 7.07 5.56
CA ARG A 375 -12.62 5.69 6.00
C ARG A 375 -11.45 5.58 6.98
N GLU A 376 -10.62 6.62 7.07
CA GLU A 376 -9.45 6.63 7.92
C GLU A 376 -9.87 6.76 9.39
N SER A 377 -9.42 5.84 10.22
CA SER A 377 -9.65 5.91 11.66
C SER A 377 -8.86 7.05 12.29
N SER A 378 -9.41 7.71 13.31
CA SER A 378 -8.69 8.71 14.10
C SER A 378 -7.49 8.08 14.79
N PHE A 379 -7.67 6.89 15.34
CA PHE A 379 -6.60 6.04 15.85
C PHE A 379 -7.02 4.58 15.95
N THR A 380 -6.02 3.71 15.90
CA THR A 380 -6.12 2.28 16.17
C THR A 380 -5.19 1.92 17.30
N GLY A 381 -5.47 0.85 18.04
CA GLY A 381 -4.57 0.43 19.09
C GLY A 381 -4.85 -0.97 19.59
N GLY A 382 -3.92 -1.47 20.37
CA GLY A 382 -4.00 -2.76 21.05
C GLY A 382 -3.54 -2.64 22.49
N LEU A 383 -4.31 -3.21 23.40
CA LEU A 383 -3.97 -3.33 24.81
C LEU A 383 -3.72 -4.80 25.11
N ASN A 384 -2.47 -5.12 25.37
CA ASN A 384 -2.04 -6.47 25.78
C ASN A 384 -1.89 -6.54 27.28
N ASN A 385 -2.46 -7.59 27.90
CA ASN A 385 -2.31 -7.88 29.31
C ASN A 385 -1.84 -9.32 29.49
N THR A 386 -0.79 -9.51 30.26
CA THR A 386 -0.29 -10.82 30.66
C THR A 386 -0.20 -10.86 32.18
N LEU A 387 -1.03 -11.66 32.80
CA LEU A 387 -1.04 -11.85 34.25
C LEU A 387 -0.56 -13.28 34.57
N THR A 388 0.55 -13.38 35.24
CA THR A 388 1.10 -14.66 35.69
C THR A 388 0.96 -14.77 37.21
N TRP A 389 0.36 -15.87 37.66
CA TRP A 389 0.26 -16.26 39.07
C TRP A 389 0.81 -17.67 39.25
N LYS A 390 1.95 -17.75 39.90
CA LYS A 390 2.68 -19.03 40.06
C LYS A 390 2.90 -19.72 38.69
N ASN A 391 2.21 -20.84 38.46
CA ASN A 391 2.31 -21.63 37.25
C ASN A 391 1.18 -21.34 36.24
N PHE A 392 0.29 -20.39 36.53
CA PHE A 392 -0.81 -20.01 35.66
C PHE A 392 -0.49 -18.69 34.97
N THR A 393 -0.70 -18.65 33.66
CA THR A 393 -0.55 -17.43 32.87
C THR A 393 -1.84 -17.14 32.10
N PHE A 394 -2.38 -15.94 32.28
CA PHE A 394 -3.54 -15.45 31.56
C PHE A 394 -3.11 -14.33 30.64
N ASN A 395 -3.38 -14.49 29.34
CA ASN A 395 -3.10 -13.48 28.30
C ASN A 395 -4.40 -12.95 27.73
N MET A 396 -4.49 -11.64 27.53
CA MET A 396 -5.63 -10.98 26.93
C MET A 396 -5.15 -9.85 26.03
N LEU A 397 -5.58 -9.86 24.76
CA LEU A 397 -5.36 -8.80 23.81
C LEU A 397 -6.71 -8.15 23.48
N TRP A 398 -6.75 -6.82 23.60
CA TRP A 398 -7.87 -6.01 23.13
C TRP A 398 -7.38 -5.15 21.98
N GLU A 399 -8.06 -5.27 20.85
CA GLU A 399 -7.84 -4.39 19.71
C GLU A 399 -9.01 -3.42 19.60
N PHE A 400 -8.70 -2.17 19.30
CA PHE A 400 -9.71 -1.14 19.14
C PHE A 400 -9.37 -0.22 17.96
N ARG A 401 -10.44 0.24 17.33
CA ARG A 401 -10.40 1.23 16.27
C ARG A 401 -11.42 2.30 16.58
N VAL A 402 -10.97 3.57 16.59
CA VAL A 402 -11.83 4.72 16.87
C VAL A 402 -11.89 5.63 15.64
N GLY A 403 -13.10 6.01 15.26
CA GLY A 403 -13.34 6.77 14.04
C GLY A 403 -13.26 5.92 12.78
N GLY A 404 -13.34 6.60 11.64
CA GLY A 404 -13.49 5.99 10.32
C GLY A 404 -14.95 5.67 10.00
N ASP A 405 -15.44 6.18 8.87
CA ASP A 405 -16.80 5.99 8.44
C ASP A 405 -16.94 4.67 7.68
N VAL A 406 -18.05 3.98 7.91
CA VAL A 406 -18.41 2.73 7.25
C VAL A 406 -19.79 2.87 6.65
N VAL A 407 -19.95 2.45 5.38
CA VAL A 407 -21.25 2.42 4.72
C VAL A 407 -22.10 1.29 5.30
N ASN A 408 -23.22 1.64 5.90
CA ASN A 408 -24.19 0.66 6.42
C ASN A 408 -25.10 0.13 5.30
N GLY A 409 -24.57 -0.85 4.56
CA GLY A 409 -25.29 -1.46 3.45
C GLY A 409 -26.50 -2.29 3.86
N THR A 410 -26.50 -2.85 5.07
CA THR A 410 -27.65 -3.60 5.59
C THR A 410 -28.83 -2.65 5.80
N GLN A 411 -28.62 -1.50 6.43
CA GLN A 411 -29.65 -0.48 6.60
C GLN A 411 -30.22 -0.03 5.25
N TYR A 412 -29.33 0.27 4.29
CA TYR A 412 -29.75 0.64 2.94
C TYR A 412 -30.63 -0.42 2.28
N ALA A 413 -30.30 -1.71 2.41
CA ALA A 413 -31.08 -2.80 1.83
C ALA A 413 -32.42 -3.04 2.54
N MET A 414 -32.51 -2.64 3.82
CA MET A 414 -33.79 -2.75 4.59
C MET A 414 -34.75 -1.58 4.36
N ASP A 415 -34.17 -0.41 4.01
CA ASP A 415 -34.98 0.82 3.81
C ASP A 415 -35.46 0.98 2.35
N ASN A 416 -34.99 0.15 1.41
CA ASN A 416 -35.40 0.08 0.00
C ASN A 416 -36.02 -1.27 -0.36
#